data_d3e19c05f5039a02ada0371735f78715
#
_entry.id   d3e19c05f5039a02ada0371735f78715
#
_cell.length_a   1.000
_cell.length_b   1.000
_cell.length_c   1.000
_cell.angle_alpha   90.00
_cell.angle_beta   90.00
_cell.angle_gamma   90.00
#
_symmetry.space_group_name_H-M   'P 1'
#
loop_
_entity.id
_entity.type
_entity.pdbx_description
1 polymer ?
#
loop_
_entity_poly.entity_id
_entity_poly.type
_entity_poly.pdbx_seq_one_letter_code
_entity_poly.pdbx_strand_id
1 'polypeptide(L)'
;MKKIVIAIDSFKGCLTSAEAGEAAAQGVHAACPECRTIVLPVADGGEGMLDVLLAASNGKRITVRAHDPLMQPCDASYGISGDGNTAFVEMAAISGLPLVPADKRNPMKTTTFGTGELIRDALERGCLRFVIGLGGSATNDAGLGMLQALGFRFFDKEGHEVGSMKKGIALCGALLSAISSIDSSSAHPALKKACFTAACDVRNPFFGPNGAAHVFAPQKGADADMVKELDVAMQHLSDVIFRTTGKDVSLHPGAGAAGGMGGGLHAFLDAQLKPGIELLLETLDFAEKIKDADLIITGEGKSDRQTLMGKVPSGILQEARRQHIPVILLAGAIEDAGILNAAGFRGVFSITPSPVSLEQAMQPEFAQENIRRTVEQICRIFF
;
A
#
# COMPACT_ATOMS: atom_id res chain seq x y z
N MET A 1 -0.88 12.55 34.62
CA MET A 1 -1.64 11.45 34.01
C MET A 1 -0.77 10.90 32.87
N LYS A 2 -0.47 9.62 32.90
CA LYS A 2 0.39 8.98 31.88
C LYS A 2 -0.36 8.87 30.56
N LYS A 3 0.34 9.09 29.46
CA LYS A 3 -0.21 9.00 28.09
C LYS A 3 0.42 7.83 27.36
N ILE A 4 -0.38 6.88 26.94
CA ILE A 4 0.06 5.69 26.20
C ILE A 4 -0.60 5.71 24.83
N VAL A 5 0.21 5.60 23.78
CA VAL A 5 -0.27 5.48 22.41
C VAL A 5 -0.14 4.02 21.95
N ILE A 6 -1.19 3.49 21.39
CA ILE A 6 -1.30 2.11 20.94
C ILE A 6 -1.50 2.14 19.43
N ALA A 7 -0.53 1.59 18.69
CA ALA A 7 -0.53 1.53 17.24
C ALA A 7 -0.03 0.15 16.78
N ILE A 8 -0.93 -0.80 16.75
CA ILE A 8 -0.67 -2.23 16.49
C ILE A 8 -1.21 -2.57 15.10
N ASP A 9 -0.39 -3.20 14.24
CA ASP A 9 -0.84 -3.72 12.96
C ASP A 9 -1.78 -4.92 13.14
N SER A 10 -2.48 -5.30 12.09
CA SER A 10 -3.34 -6.47 12.08
C SER A 10 -2.53 -7.75 12.36
N PHE A 11 -3.12 -8.65 13.12
CA PHE A 11 -2.67 -10.04 13.21
C PHE A 11 -3.36 -10.82 12.08
N LYS A 12 -2.73 -10.84 10.92
CA LYS A 12 -3.32 -11.33 9.65
C LYS A 12 -4.04 -12.67 9.82
N GLY A 13 -5.32 -12.70 9.44
CA GLY A 13 -6.18 -13.87 9.59
C GLY A 13 -6.68 -14.12 11.02
N CYS A 14 -6.43 -13.21 11.98
CA CYS A 14 -6.83 -13.34 13.38
C CYS A 14 -7.55 -12.07 13.88
N LEU A 15 -6.83 -10.94 13.99
CA LEU A 15 -7.37 -9.68 14.53
C LEU A 15 -7.12 -8.52 13.58
N THR A 16 -8.06 -7.62 13.49
CA THR A 16 -7.85 -6.30 12.89
C THR A 16 -6.96 -5.44 13.79
N SER A 17 -6.36 -4.40 13.22
CA SER A 17 -5.58 -3.41 13.97
C SER A 17 -6.40 -2.75 15.09
N ALA A 18 -7.67 -2.46 14.84
CA ALA A 18 -8.57 -1.87 15.83
C ALA A 18 -8.85 -2.82 17.01
N GLU A 19 -9.14 -4.10 16.75
CA GLU A 19 -9.39 -5.10 17.80
C GLU A 19 -8.15 -5.36 18.65
N ALA A 20 -6.96 -5.48 18.02
CA ALA A 20 -5.69 -5.64 18.73
C ALA A 20 -5.38 -4.40 19.60
N GLY A 21 -5.62 -3.21 19.07
CA GLY A 21 -5.44 -1.95 19.79
C GLY A 21 -6.37 -1.82 20.99
N GLU A 22 -7.63 -2.18 20.86
CA GLU A 22 -8.60 -2.14 21.95
C GLU A 22 -8.26 -3.15 23.05
N ALA A 23 -7.87 -4.37 22.69
CA ALA A 23 -7.41 -5.37 23.67
C ALA A 23 -6.19 -4.86 24.46
N ALA A 24 -5.25 -4.20 23.79
CA ALA A 24 -4.10 -3.57 24.44
C ALA A 24 -4.53 -2.43 25.39
N ALA A 25 -5.48 -1.58 24.99
CA ALA A 25 -6.01 -0.51 25.82
C ALA A 25 -6.68 -1.04 27.11
N GLN A 26 -7.44 -2.13 27.01
CA GLN A 26 -8.02 -2.81 28.18
C GLN A 26 -6.92 -3.32 29.12
N GLY A 27 -5.79 -3.83 28.59
CA GLY A 27 -4.64 -4.23 29.39
C GLY A 27 -3.98 -3.05 30.12
N VAL A 28 -3.86 -1.91 29.45
CA VAL A 28 -3.37 -0.66 30.09
C VAL A 28 -4.28 -0.26 31.25
N HIS A 29 -5.58 -0.18 31.02
CA HIS A 29 -6.54 0.26 32.05
C HIS A 29 -6.67 -0.73 33.21
N ALA A 30 -6.43 -2.02 33.00
CA ALA A 30 -6.39 -3.02 34.08
C ALA A 30 -5.19 -2.78 35.03
N ALA A 31 -4.07 -2.27 34.55
CA ALA A 31 -2.90 -1.97 35.37
C ALA A 31 -2.89 -0.50 35.88
N CYS A 32 -3.36 0.44 35.08
CA CYS A 32 -3.32 1.87 35.33
C CYS A 32 -4.65 2.52 34.86
N PRO A 33 -5.72 2.50 35.70
CA PRO A 33 -7.03 3.04 35.33
C PRO A 33 -7.02 4.53 34.95
N GLU A 34 -6.12 5.31 35.55
CA GLU A 34 -5.95 6.76 35.30
C GLU A 34 -5.11 7.07 34.07
N CYS A 35 -4.49 6.09 33.43
CA CYS A 35 -3.72 6.30 32.21
C CYS A 35 -4.63 6.72 31.05
N ARG A 36 -4.20 7.73 30.28
CA ARG A 36 -4.85 8.11 29.02
C ARG A 36 -4.32 7.23 27.90
N THR A 37 -5.21 6.48 27.26
CA THR A 37 -4.85 5.71 26.05
C THR A 37 -5.33 6.41 24.79
N ILE A 38 -4.55 6.30 23.71
CA ILE A 38 -4.92 6.69 22.36
C ILE A 38 -4.67 5.50 21.46
N VAL A 39 -5.74 4.88 20.97
CA VAL A 39 -5.67 3.78 19.99
C VAL A 39 -5.68 4.36 18.59
N LEU A 40 -4.65 4.05 17.82
CA LEU A 40 -4.48 4.47 16.43
C LEU A 40 -4.39 3.21 15.57
N PRO A 41 -5.45 2.79 14.89
CA PRO A 41 -5.36 1.73 13.92
C PRO A 41 -4.34 2.07 12.83
N VAL A 42 -3.54 1.08 12.42
CA VAL A 42 -2.47 1.22 11.44
C VAL A 42 -2.46 0.03 10.48
N ALA A 43 -1.84 0.19 9.33
CA ALA A 43 -1.66 -0.87 8.33
C ALA A 43 -0.35 -0.65 7.56
N ASP A 44 0.21 -1.71 6.99
CA ASP A 44 1.51 -1.70 6.27
C ASP A 44 1.42 -1.25 4.80
N GLY A 45 0.34 -0.56 4.40
CA GLY A 45 0.12 -0.16 3.00
C GLY A 45 -0.51 -1.25 2.12
N GLY A 46 -0.80 -2.42 2.70
CA GLY A 46 -1.52 -3.52 2.09
C GLY A 46 -3.01 -3.51 2.47
N GLU A 47 -3.53 -4.70 2.75
CA GLU A 47 -4.93 -4.91 3.13
C GLU A 47 -5.31 -4.10 4.39
N GLY A 48 -6.45 -3.40 4.33
CA GLY A 48 -6.98 -2.61 5.45
C GLY A 48 -6.52 -1.15 5.51
N MET A 49 -5.61 -0.72 4.65
CA MET A 49 -5.15 0.68 4.61
C MET A 49 -6.31 1.65 4.35
N LEU A 50 -7.21 1.31 3.43
CA LEU A 50 -8.36 2.12 3.08
C LEU A 50 -9.26 2.37 4.30
N ASP A 51 -9.56 1.33 5.08
CA ASP A 51 -10.44 1.45 6.26
C ASP A 51 -9.82 2.34 7.34
N VAL A 52 -8.51 2.20 7.56
CA VAL A 52 -7.75 3.04 8.50
C VAL A 52 -7.78 4.52 8.06
N LEU A 53 -7.53 4.80 6.78
CA LEU A 53 -7.52 6.16 6.24
C LEU A 53 -8.92 6.78 6.28
N LEU A 54 -9.97 6.01 6.00
CA LEU A 54 -11.35 6.48 6.10
C LEU A 54 -11.73 6.81 7.54
N ALA A 55 -11.42 5.92 8.48
CA ALA A 55 -11.69 6.17 9.89
C ALA A 55 -10.95 7.40 10.41
N ALA A 56 -9.67 7.54 10.05
CA ALA A 56 -8.83 8.67 10.48
C ALA A 56 -9.27 10.02 9.92
N SER A 57 -9.83 10.04 8.70
CA SER A 57 -10.25 11.26 8.01
C SER A 57 -11.75 11.55 8.13
N ASN A 58 -12.51 10.79 8.91
CA ASN A 58 -13.99 10.80 8.89
C ASN A 58 -14.53 10.67 7.46
N GLY A 59 -13.86 9.85 6.66
CA GLY A 59 -14.13 9.68 5.24
C GLY A 59 -15.29 8.72 4.97
N LYS A 60 -15.61 8.58 3.70
CA LYS A 60 -16.65 7.66 3.22
C LYS A 60 -16.15 6.79 2.09
N ARG A 61 -16.65 5.56 2.04
CA ARG A 61 -16.44 4.62 0.93
C ARG A 61 -17.36 4.98 -0.23
N ILE A 62 -16.81 5.02 -1.44
CA ILE A 62 -17.54 5.24 -2.69
C ILE A 62 -17.44 3.96 -3.51
N THR A 63 -18.57 3.45 -3.97
CA THR A 63 -18.62 2.31 -4.89
C THR A 63 -19.05 2.79 -6.27
N VAL A 64 -18.32 2.37 -7.29
CA VAL A 64 -18.54 2.73 -8.68
C VAL A 64 -18.46 1.51 -9.58
N ARG A 65 -19.13 1.57 -10.72
CA ARG A 65 -18.99 0.56 -11.78
C ARG A 65 -17.74 0.86 -12.58
N ALA A 66 -16.81 -0.10 -12.64
CA ALA A 66 -15.53 0.01 -13.32
C ALA A 66 -15.16 -1.33 -13.97
N HIS A 67 -13.96 -1.45 -14.56
CA HIS A 67 -13.51 -2.66 -15.24
C HIS A 67 -12.38 -3.35 -14.44
N ASP A 68 -12.51 -4.67 -14.31
CA ASP A 68 -11.48 -5.53 -13.71
C ASP A 68 -10.22 -5.63 -14.62
N PRO A 69 -9.13 -6.34 -14.21
CA PRO A 69 -7.93 -6.47 -15.04
C PRO A 69 -8.15 -7.12 -16.41
N LEU A 70 -9.23 -7.85 -16.58
CA LEU A 70 -9.63 -8.53 -17.84
C LEU A 70 -10.71 -7.75 -18.60
N MET A 71 -10.95 -6.48 -18.23
CA MET A 71 -11.98 -5.62 -18.83
C MET A 71 -13.42 -6.12 -18.66
N GLN A 72 -13.68 -6.90 -17.59
CA GLN A 72 -15.05 -7.25 -17.22
C GLN A 72 -15.63 -6.19 -16.29
N PRO A 73 -16.86 -5.71 -16.52
CA PRO A 73 -17.49 -4.73 -15.65
C PRO A 73 -17.74 -5.32 -14.26
N CYS A 74 -17.29 -4.63 -13.20
CA CYS A 74 -17.52 -5.00 -11.82
C CYS A 74 -17.70 -3.76 -10.94
N ASP A 75 -18.21 -3.97 -9.73
CA ASP A 75 -18.27 -2.92 -8.72
C ASP A 75 -16.93 -2.86 -7.99
N ALA A 76 -16.39 -1.66 -7.84
CA ALA A 76 -15.17 -1.41 -7.10
C ALA A 76 -15.35 -0.21 -6.16
N SER A 77 -14.58 -0.20 -5.08
CA SER A 77 -14.69 0.85 -4.07
C SER A 77 -13.36 1.57 -3.87
N TYR A 78 -13.45 2.87 -3.58
CA TYR A 78 -12.37 3.70 -3.11
C TYR A 78 -12.87 4.61 -1.98
N GLY A 79 -11.98 5.35 -1.33
CA GLY A 79 -12.35 6.25 -0.24
C GLY A 79 -12.26 7.72 -0.60
N ILE A 80 -13.09 8.54 0.04
CA ILE A 80 -12.93 10.01 0.03
C ILE A 80 -12.87 10.47 1.48
N SER A 81 -11.88 11.32 1.82
CA SER A 81 -11.75 11.96 3.14
C SER A 81 -12.96 12.80 3.52
N GLY A 82 -13.16 13.05 4.80
CA GLY A 82 -14.29 13.81 5.31
C GLY A 82 -14.38 15.25 4.79
N ASP A 83 -13.24 15.86 4.42
CA ASP A 83 -13.18 17.18 3.78
C ASP A 83 -13.48 17.15 2.27
N GLY A 84 -13.66 15.95 1.70
CA GLY A 84 -13.96 15.76 0.28
C GLY A 84 -12.78 15.97 -0.69
N ASN A 85 -11.58 16.25 -0.20
CA ASN A 85 -10.46 16.66 -1.05
C ASN A 85 -9.47 15.52 -1.38
N THR A 86 -9.36 14.49 -0.52
CA THR A 86 -8.42 13.39 -0.70
C THR A 86 -9.13 12.11 -1.10
N ALA A 87 -8.70 11.49 -2.20
CA ALA A 87 -9.14 10.16 -2.61
C ALA A 87 -8.09 9.10 -2.20
N PHE A 88 -8.54 8.00 -1.61
CA PHE A 88 -7.77 6.84 -1.21
C PHE A 88 -8.10 5.68 -2.13
N VAL A 89 -7.17 5.26 -2.98
CA VAL A 89 -7.37 4.21 -3.98
C VAL A 89 -6.42 3.06 -3.74
N GLU A 90 -6.94 1.89 -3.41
CA GLU A 90 -6.17 0.64 -3.43
C GLU A 90 -6.29 0.03 -4.82
N MET A 91 -5.19 0.00 -5.59
CA MET A 91 -5.25 -0.55 -6.94
C MET A 91 -5.68 -2.02 -6.96
N ALA A 92 -5.40 -2.77 -5.89
CA ALA A 92 -5.81 -4.17 -5.77
C ALA A 92 -7.34 -4.37 -5.76
N ALA A 93 -8.09 -3.35 -5.38
CA ALA A 93 -9.55 -3.41 -5.35
C ALA A 93 -10.18 -3.51 -6.76
N ILE A 94 -9.44 -3.12 -7.82
CA ILE A 94 -9.93 -3.11 -9.21
C ILE A 94 -8.91 -3.65 -10.22
N SER A 95 -7.63 -3.63 -9.90
CA SER A 95 -6.55 -4.14 -10.78
C SER A 95 -5.70 -5.21 -10.07
N GLY A 96 -6.28 -5.86 -9.05
CA GLY A 96 -5.61 -6.81 -8.17
C GLY A 96 -5.60 -8.25 -8.66
N LEU A 97 -4.59 -9.00 -8.20
CA LEU A 97 -4.41 -10.42 -8.52
C LEU A 97 -5.57 -11.33 -8.06
N PRO A 98 -6.25 -11.07 -6.91
CA PRO A 98 -7.41 -11.86 -6.50
C PRO A 98 -8.61 -11.79 -7.46
N LEU A 99 -8.72 -10.73 -8.26
CA LEU A 99 -9.79 -10.57 -9.26
C LEU A 99 -9.58 -11.42 -10.52
N VAL A 100 -8.37 -11.97 -10.70
CA VAL A 100 -8.03 -12.77 -11.87
C VAL A 100 -7.98 -14.24 -11.47
N PRO A 101 -8.89 -15.10 -12.00
CA PRO A 101 -8.83 -16.55 -11.80
C PRO A 101 -7.45 -17.10 -12.14
N ALA A 102 -6.98 -18.10 -11.38
CA ALA A 102 -5.63 -18.59 -11.49
C ALA A 102 -5.26 -19.09 -12.91
N ASP A 103 -6.19 -19.72 -13.59
CA ASP A 103 -6.07 -20.21 -14.97
C ASP A 103 -6.08 -19.10 -16.05
N LYS A 104 -6.49 -17.87 -15.67
CA LYS A 104 -6.54 -16.70 -16.57
C LYS A 104 -5.46 -15.68 -16.27
N ARG A 105 -4.58 -15.93 -15.29
CA ARG A 105 -3.49 -15.02 -14.95
C ARG A 105 -2.51 -14.92 -16.11
N ASN A 106 -2.36 -13.70 -16.63
CA ASN A 106 -1.42 -13.42 -17.73
C ASN A 106 -1.16 -11.90 -17.77
N PRO A 107 0.01 -11.42 -17.33
CA PRO A 107 0.31 -9.99 -17.28
C PRO A 107 0.47 -9.31 -18.66
N MET A 108 0.57 -10.11 -19.73
CA MET A 108 0.49 -9.60 -21.10
C MET A 108 -0.90 -9.10 -21.47
N LYS A 109 -1.97 -9.58 -20.79
CA LYS A 109 -3.37 -9.32 -21.12
C LYS A 109 -4.12 -8.51 -20.10
N THR A 110 -3.56 -8.32 -18.90
CA THR A 110 -4.20 -7.56 -17.82
C THR A 110 -3.86 -6.07 -17.89
N THR A 111 -4.79 -5.24 -17.43
CA THR A 111 -4.72 -3.78 -17.53
C THR A 111 -5.02 -3.08 -16.21
N THR A 112 -4.43 -1.91 -16.01
CA THR A 112 -4.74 -0.97 -14.91
C THR A 112 -5.87 0.00 -15.24
N PHE A 113 -6.62 -0.22 -16.33
CA PHE A 113 -7.65 0.70 -16.80
C PHE A 113 -8.67 1.05 -15.72
N GLY A 114 -9.16 0.05 -14.98
CA GLY A 114 -10.11 0.26 -13.88
C GLY A 114 -9.58 1.16 -12.77
N THR A 115 -8.29 1.08 -12.45
CA THR A 115 -7.67 2.02 -11.49
C THR A 115 -7.79 3.46 -11.98
N GLY A 116 -7.59 3.69 -13.28
CA GLY A 116 -7.79 5.01 -13.89
C GLY A 116 -9.25 5.47 -13.86
N GLU A 117 -10.22 4.55 -13.96
CA GLU A 117 -11.64 4.88 -13.84
C GLU A 117 -11.98 5.35 -12.41
N LEU A 118 -11.44 4.70 -11.36
CA LEU A 118 -11.61 5.16 -9.98
C LEU A 118 -11.02 6.56 -9.77
N ILE A 119 -9.80 6.80 -10.29
CA ILE A 119 -9.15 8.11 -10.19
C ILE A 119 -9.97 9.16 -10.93
N ARG A 120 -10.51 8.86 -12.12
CA ARG A 120 -11.35 9.77 -12.89
C ARG A 120 -12.63 10.12 -12.14
N ASP A 121 -13.36 9.15 -11.58
CA ASP A 121 -14.56 9.39 -10.78
C ASP A 121 -14.27 10.31 -9.58
N ALA A 122 -13.13 10.07 -8.90
CA ALA A 122 -12.71 10.92 -7.79
C ALA A 122 -12.39 12.37 -8.23
N LEU A 123 -11.71 12.54 -9.38
CA LEU A 123 -11.47 13.88 -9.98
C LEU A 123 -12.79 14.59 -10.33
N GLU A 124 -13.75 13.87 -10.91
CA GLU A 124 -15.09 14.39 -11.26
C GLU A 124 -15.88 14.79 -10.01
N ARG A 125 -15.62 14.15 -8.85
CA ARG A 125 -16.18 14.52 -7.53
C ARG A 125 -15.43 15.68 -6.86
N GLY A 126 -14.34 16.17 -7.45
CA GLY A 126 -13.60 17.32 -6.95
C GLY A 126 -12.39 16.98 -6.09
N CYS A 127 -12.02 15.71 -5.92
CA CYS A 127 -10.80 15.35 -5.22
C CYS A 127 -9.56 15.84 -6.01
N LEU A 128 -8.62 16.46 -5.30
CA LEU A 128 -7.37 16.95 -5.86
C LEU A 128 -6.11 16.35 -5.18
N ARG A 129 -6.30 15.55 -4.16
CA ARG A 129 -5.23 14.78 -3.51
C ARG A 129 -5.52 13.30 -3.66
N PHE A 130 -4.50 12.53 -4.02
CA PHE A 130 -4.63 11.10 -4.24
C PHE A 130 -3.59 10.34 -3.45
N VAL A 131 -4.05 9.34 -2.72
CA VAL A 131 -3.23 8.33 -2.05
C VAL A 131 -3.52 7.00 -2.72
N ILE A 132 -2.51 6.42 -3.36
CA ILE A 132 -2.67 5.20 -4.17
C ILE A 132 -1.83 4.07 -3.59
N GLY A 133 -2.48 3.00 -3.14
CA GLY A 133 -1.81 1.77 -2.72
C GLY A 133 -1.42 0.92 -3.93
N LEU A 134 -0.14 0.55 -4.07
CA LEU A 134 0.39 -0.20 -5.21
C LEU A 134 0.49 -1.72 -4.98
N GLY A 135 0.17 -2.21 -3.78
CA GLY A 135 0.24 -3.63 -3.45
C GLY A 135 -0.77 -4.49 -4.22
N GLY A 136 -0.45 -5.79 -4.40
CA GLY A 136 -1.41 -6.80 -4.87
C GLY A 136 -1.79 -6.77 -6.35
N SER A 137 -1.05 -6.09 -7.23
CA SER A 137 -1.38 -5.93 -8.66
C SER A 137 -1.39 -7.23 -9.47
N ALA A 138 -2.29 -7.32 -10.45
CA ALA A 138 -2.35 -8.39 -11.47
C ALA A 138 -1.65 -8.02 -12.78
N THR A 139 -1.16 -6.80 -12.93
CA THR A 139 -0.83 -6.15 -14.19
C THR A 139 0.66 -5.92 -14.38
N ASN A 140 1.11 -5.78 -15.63
CA ASN A 140 2.45 -5.32 -15.99
C ASN A 140 2.35 -4.42 -17.24
N ASP A 141 1.57 -3.36 -17.14
CA ASP A 141 1.26 -2.41 -18.22
C ASP A 141 1.86 -1.02 -17.95
N ALA A 142 2.81 -0.91 -17.00
CA ALA A 142 3.46 0.35 -16.60
C ALA A 142 2.45 1.45 -16.17
N GLY A 143 1.22 1.09 -15.81
CA GLY A 143 0.15 2.03 -15.49
C GLY A 143 -0.49 2.70 -16.71
N LEU A 144 -0.18 2.23 -17.94
CA LEU A 144 -0.68 2.87 -19.15
C LEU A 144 -2.18 2.68 -19.35
N GLY A 145 -2.77 1.55 -18.89
CA GLY A 145 -4.22 1.41 -18.84
C GLY A 145 -4.88 2.47 -17.96
N MET A 146 -4.32 2.75 -16.80
CA MET A 146 -4.76 3.83 -15.92
C MET A 146 -4.68 5.19 -16.62
N LEU A 147 -3.56 5.51 -17.26
CA LEU A 147 -3.41 6.76 -18.02
C LEU A 147 -4.39 6.85 -19.19
N GLN A 148 -4.65 5.74 -19.89
CA GLN A 148 -5.66 5.68 -20.95
C GLN A 148 -7.06 6.05 -20.45
N ALA A 149 -7.48 5.52 -19.29
CA ALA A 149 -8.75 5.87 -18.66
C ALA A 149 -8.82 7.35 -18.24
N LEU A 150 -7.66 7.97 -17.94
CA LEU A 150 -7.53 9.39 -17.63
C LEU A 150 -7.44 10.28 -18.87
N GLY A 151 -7.52 9.72 -20.10
CA GLY A 151 -7.57 10.45 -21.36
C GLY A 151 -6.24 10.61 -22.08
N PHE A 152 -5.18 9.96 -21.64
CA PHE A 152 -3.93 9.88 -22.41
C PHE A 152 -4.12 8.98 -23.64
N ARG A 153 -3.41 9.31 -24.72
CA ARG A 153 -3.44 8.53 -25.97
C ARG A 153 -2.03 8.09 -26.34
N PHE A 154 -1.93 6.92 -26.97
CA PHE A 154 -0.67 6.27 -27.25
C PHE A 154 -0.60 5.91 -28.73
N PHE A 155 0.55 6.11 -29.37
CA PHE A 155 0.67 5.93 -30.81
C PHE A 155 1.91 5.10 -31.14
N ASP A 156 1.80 4.31 -32.21
CA ASP A 156 2.92 3.58 -32.80
C ASP A 156 3.80 4.53 -33.64
N LYS A 157 4.83 3.96 -34.28
CA LYS A 157 5.77 4.72 -35.13
C LYS A 157 5.13 5.26 -36.42
N GLU A 158 4.04 4.66 -36.87
CA GLU A 158 3.24 5.09 -38.03
C GLU A 158 2.20 6.17 -37.64
N GLY A 159 2.03 6.47 -36.38
CA GLY A 159 1.04 7.42 -35.88
C GLY A 159 -0.36 6.82 -35.69
N HIS A 160 -0.51 5.49 -35.74
CA HIS A 160 -1.79 4.85 -35.41
C HIS A 160 -1.93 4.72 -33.88
N GLU A 161 -3.16 4.90 -33.40
CA GLU A 161 -3.47 4.78 -31.97
C GLU A 161 -3.35 3.32 -31.49
N VAL A 162 -2.43 3.09 -30.54
CA VAL A 162 -2.22 1.82 -29.86
C VAL A 162 -3.17 1.74 -28.67
N GLY A 163 -4.00 0.71 -28.64
CA GLY A 163 -5.01 0.55 -27.59
C GLY A 163 -6.06 1.68 -27.64
N SER A 164 -7.23 1.44 -28.18
CA SER A 164 -8.27 2.47 -28.30
C SER A 164 -9.56 1.97 -27.69
N MET A 165 -10.08 2.66 -26.69
CA MET A 165 -11.37 2.32 -26.09
C MET A 165 -12.56 2.47 -27.05
N LYS A 166 -12.43 3.27 -28.11
CA LYS A 166 -13.41 3.29 -29.21
C LYS A 166 -13.49 1.94 -29.94
N LYS A 167 -12.41 1.16 -29.90
CA LYS A 167 -12.33 -0.19 -30.45
C LYS A 167 -12.44 -1.27 -29.37
N GLY A 168 -12.70 -0.90 -28.11
CA GLY A 168 -12.77 -1.82 -26.97
C GLY A 168 -11.41 -2.41 -26.57
N ILE A 169 -10.29 -1.73 -26.87
CA ILE A 169 -8.93 -2.22 -26.61
C ILE A 169 -8.29 -1.36 -25.51
N ALA A 170 -8.17 -1.93 -24.30
CA ALA A 170 -7.40 -1.34 -23.22
C ALA A 170 -5.90 -1.66 -23.38
N LEU A 171 -5.04 -0.76 -22.91
CA LEU A 171 -3.60 -0.99 -22.85
C LEU A 171 -3.27 -2.07 -21.83
N CYS A 172 -2.37 -2.97 -22.22
CA CYS A 172 -1.90 -4.08 -21.41
C CYS A 172 -0.44 -4.40 -21.74
N GLY A 173 0.19 -5.34 -21.02
CA GLY A 173 1.60 -5.69 -21.20
C GLY A 173 2.01 -5.98 -22.63
N ALA A 174 1.18 -6.70 -23.39
CA ALA A 174 1.48 -7.07 -24.78
C ALA A 174 1.58 -5.87 -25.74
N LEU A 175 1.05 -4.71 -25.39
CA LEU A 175 1.01 -3.54 -26.28
C LEU A 175 2.15 -2.55 -26.00
N LEU A 176 2.95 -2.73 -24.94
CA LEU A 176 3.98 -1.78 -24.53
C LEU A 176 5.05 -1.55 -25.60
N SER A 177 5.48 -2.61 -26.28
CA SER A 177 6.52 -2.55 -27.33
C SER A 177 6.12 -1.76 -28.57
N ALA A 178 4.82 -1.63 -28.82
CA ALA A 178 4.29 -0.91 -29.99
C ALA A 178 4.25 0.61 -29.77
N ILE A 179 4.39 1.10 -28.54
CA ILE A 179 4.22 2.52 -28.23
C ILE A 179 5.48 3.30 -28.61
N SER A 180 5.33 4.31 -29.42
CA SER A 180 6.42 5.20 -29.85
C SER A 180 6.24 6.66 -29.39
N SER A 181 4.99 7.10 -29.13
CA SER A 181 4.71 8.43 -28.59
C SER A 181 3.45 8.42 -27.71
N ILE A 182 3.38 9.39 -26.80
CA ILE A 182 2.32 9.54 -25.81
C ILE A 182 1.80 10.98 -25.87
N ASP A 183 0.49 11.13 -26.03
CA ASP A 183 -0.20 12.41 -26.08
C ASP A 183 -1.09 12.60 -24.84
N SER A 184 -0.86 13.67 -24.12
CA SER A 184 -1.63 14.08 -22.93
C SER A 184 -2.62 15.20 -23.19
N SER A 185 -2.81 15.64 -24.44
CA SER A 185 -3.67 16.78 -24.78
C SER A 185 -5.13 16.58 -24.40
N SER A 186 -5.61 15.32 -24.40
CA SER A 186 -6.96 14.92 -24.01
C SER A 186 -7.07 14.44 -22.56
N ALA A 187 -5.99 14.53 -21.77
CA ALA A 187 -5.99 14.12 -20.38
C ALA A 187 -6.95 14.97 -19.53
N HIS A 188 -7.52 14.34 -18.50
CA HIS A 188 -8.51 15.01 -17.63
C HIS A 188 -7.93 16.33 -17.06
N PRO A 189 -8.62 17.48 -17.24
CA PRO A 189 -8.04 18.80 -16.97
C PRO A 189 -7.67 19.01 -15.48
N ALA A 190 -8.37 18.37 -14.55
CA ALA A 190 -8.07 18.46 -13.13
C ALA A 190 -6.73 17.82 -12.74
N LEU A 191 -6.15 16.95 -13.57
CA LEU A 191 -4.81 16.36 -13.33
C LEU A 191 -3.71 17.42 -13.17
N LYS A 192 -3.84 18.56 -13.84
CA LYS A 192 -2.90 19.69 -13.73
C LYS A 192 -2.82 20.30 -12.33
N LYS A 193 -3.85 20.07 -11.50
CA LYS A 193 -3.94 20.61 -10.12
C LYS A 193 -3.88 19.50 -9.07
N ALA A 194 -4.00 18.25 -9.50
CA ALA A 194 -4.03 17.11 -8.60
C ALA A 194 -2.61 16.74 -8.14
N CYS A 195 -2.50 16.34 -6.87
CA CYS A 195 -1.28 15.84 -6.26
C CYS A 195 -1.43 14.34 -5.98
N PHE A 196 -0.43 13.56 -6.36
CA PHE A 196 -0.45 12.12 -6.19
C PHE A 196 0.66 11.67 -5.25
N THR A 197 0.33 10.77 -4.31
CA THR A 197 1.28 10.03 -3.50
C THR A 197 0.94 8.55 -3.61
N ALA A 198 1.95 7.73 -3.88
CA ALA A 198 1.76 6.28 -4.01
C ALA A 198 2.48 5.55 -2.88
N ALA A 199 1.75 4.70 -2.17
CA ALA A 199 2.28 3.78 -1.16
C ALA A 199 3.03 2.65 -1.85
N CYS A 200 4.35 2.60 -1.67
CA CYS A 200 5.26 1.70 -2.36
C CYS A 200 6.34 1.19 -1.42
N ASP A 201 6.24 -0.06 -0.99
CA ASP A 201 7.19 -0.68 -0.05
C ASP A 201 8.37 -1.37 -0.75
N VAL A 202 8.39 -1.36 -2.09
CA VAL A 202 9.46 -1.96 -2.88
C VAL A 202 10.30 -0.88 -3.57
N ARG A 203 11.57 -1.16 -3.78
CA ARG A 203 12.53 -0.24 -4.40
C ARG A 203 12.99 -0.72 -5.80
N ASN A 204 12.33 -1.73 -6.34
CA ASN A 204 12.68 -2.33 -7.62
C ASN A 204 12.69 -1.30 -8.74
N PRO A 205 13.69 -1.31 -9.64
CA PRO A 205 13.76 -0.44 -10.80
C PRO A 205 12.67 -0.81 -11.82
N PHE A 206 12.48 0.03 -12.83
CA PHE A 206 11.43 -0.14 -13.82
C PHE A 206 11.60 -1.41 -14.66
N PHE A 207 12.81 -1.69 -15.12
CA PHE A 207 13.18 -2.89 -15.91
C PHE A 207 14.53 -3.46 -15.46
N GLY A 208 14.98 -4.54 -16.11
CA GLY A 208 16.23 -5.24 -15.84
C GLY A 208 16.08 -6.39 -14.83
N PRO A 209 17.18 -7.06 -14.43
CA PRO A 209 17.12 -8.30 -13.62
C PRO A 209 16.38 -8.16 -12.29
N ASN A 210 16.37 -6.96 -11.71
CA ASN A 210 15.64 -6.64 -10.49
C ASN A 210 14.39 -5.80 -10.76
N GLY A 211 13.99 -5.66 -12.04
CA GLY A 211 12.87 -4.84 -12.48
C GLY A 211 11.51 -5.51 -12.34
N ALA A 212 10.48 -4.78 -12.77
CA ALA A 212 9.09 -5.18 -12.61
C ALA A 212 8.77 -6.55 -13.21
N ALA A 213 9.23 -6.81 -14.44
CA ALA A 213 8.95 -8.04 -15.15
C ALA A 213 9.61 -9.26 -14.48
N HIS A 214 10.91 -9.19 -14.22
CA HIS A 214 11.66 -10.30 -13.65
C HIS A 214 11.22 -10.67 -12.24
N VAL A 215 10.91 -9.67 -11.40
CA VAL A 215 10.59 -9.92 -9.98
C VAL A 215 9.11 -10.23 -9.77
N PHE A 216 8.21 -9.56 -10.47
CA PHE A 216 6.78 -9.61 -10.12
C PHE A 216 5.90 -10.27 -11.19
N ALA A 217 6.32 -10.38 -12.46
CA ALA A 217 5.45 -10.98 -13.48
C ALA A 217 5.22 -12.50 -13.31
N PRO A 218 6.18 -13.32 -12.79
CA PRO A 218 5.93 -14.75 -12.62
C PRO A 218 4.73 -15.07 -11.74
N GLN A 219 4.57 -14.40 -10.59
CA GLN A 219 3.40 -14.59 -9.71
C GLN A 219 2.07 -14.18 -10.34
N LYS A 220 2.12 -13.37 -11.41
CA LYS A 220 0.96 -12.91 -12.19
C LYS A 220 0.68 -13.84 -13.39
N GLY A 221 1.40 -14.95 -13.51
CA GLY A 221 1.21 -15.96 -14.54
C GLY A 221 2.10 -15.81 -15.77
N ALA A 222 3.17 -15.01 -15.71
CA ALA A 222 4.15 -14.95 -16.80
C ALA A 222 5.07 -16.17 -16.79
N ASP A 223 5.28 -16.78 -17.94
CA ASP A 223 6.37 -17.71 -18.17
C ASP A 223 7.69 -16.96 -18.46
N ALA A 224 8.78 -17.72 -18.65
CA ALA A 224 10.11 -17.14 -18.85
C ALA A 224 10.25 -16.29 -20.12
N ASP A 225 9.51 -16.62 -21.18
CA ASP A 225 9.56 -15.88 -22.44
C ASP A 225 8.74 -14.59 -22.34
N MET A 226 7.55 -14.63 -21.71
CA MET A 226 6.77 -13.43 -21.37
C MET A 226 7.54 -12.45 -20.49
N VAL A 227 8.30 -12.96 -19.51
CA VAL A 227 9.15 -12.10 -18.65
C VAL A 227 10.18 -11.34 -19.47
N LYS A 228 10.87 -12.02 -20.39
CA LYS A 228 11.86 -11.37 -21.28
C LYS A 228 11.19 -10.34 -22.21
N GLU A 229 10.06 -10.71 -22.81
CA GLU A 229 9.30 -9.82 -23.70
C GLU A 229 8.84 -8.56 -22.96
N LEU A 230 8.27 -8.72 -21.76
CA LEU A 230 7.87 -7.59 -20.91
C LEU A 230 9.05 -6.71 -20.52
N ASP A 231 10.19 -7.30 -20.14
CA ASP A 231 11.36 -6.51 -19.71
C ASP A 231 11.92 -5.68 -20.86
N VAL A 232 12.06 -6.25 -22.06
CA VAL A 232 12.48 -5.53 -23.28
C VAL A 232 11.47 -4.42 -23.62
N ALA A 233 10.17 -4.71 -23.54
CA ALA A 233 9.13 -3.72 -23.80
C ALA A 233 9.15 -2.57 -22.78
N MET A 234 9.40 -2.85 -21.50
CA MET A 234 9.55 -1.83 -20.46
C MET A 234 10.81 -1.01 -20.65
N GLN A 235 11.94 -1.61 -21.08
CA GLN A 235 13.15 -0.87 -21.43
C GLN A 235 12.86 0.12 -22.57
N HIS A 236 12.26 -0.34 -23.65
CA HIS A 236 11.84 0.53 -24.76
C HIS A 236 10.90 1.65 -24.29
N LEU A 237 9.90 1.30 -23.48
CA LEU A 237 8.95 2.28 -22.94
C LEU A 237 9.60 3.33 -22.05
N SER A 238 10.66 2.99 -21.29
CA SER A 238 11.39 3.96 -20.49
C SER A 238 12.01 5.08 -21.35
N ASP A 239 12.51 4.76 -22.55
CA ASP A 239 13.03 5.74 -23.49
C ASP A 239 11.89 6.63 -24.05
N VAL A 240 10.72 6.04 -24.31
CA VAL A 240 9.52 6.80 -24.74
C VAL A 240 9.08 7.77 -23.63
N ILE A 241 9.01 7.30 -22.39
CA ILE A 241 8.68 8.11 -21.22
C ILE A 241 9.65 9.26 -21.07
N PHE A 242 10.97 8.99 -21.14
CA PHE A 242 12.00 10.02 -21.03
C PHE A 242 11.85 11.11 -22.12
N ARG A 243 11.65 10.70 -23.38
CA ARG A 243 11.43 11.65 -24.48
C ARG A 243 10.16 12.50 -24.30
N THR A 244 9.13 11.94 -23.68
CA THR A 244 7.84 12.63 -23.50
C THR A 244 7.83 13.56 -22.30
N THR A 245 8.44 13.16 -21.18
CA THR A 245 8.31 13.83 -19.89
C THR A 245 9.61 14.46 -19.37
N GLY A 246 10.75 14.07 -19.92
CA GLY A 246 12.08 14.41 -19.40
C GLY A 246 12.48 13.63 -18.13
N LYS A 247 11.65 12.70 -17.65
CA LYS A 247 11.90 11.92 -16.43
C LYS A 247 12.45 10.55 -16.74
N ASP A 248 13.57 10.21 -16.11
CA ASP A 248 14.16 8.88 -16.18
C ASP A 248 13.55 7.98 -15.10
N VAL A 249 12.77 7.00 -15.52
CA VAL A 249 12.15 6.01 -14.64
C VAL A 249 12.96 4.72 -14.51
N SER A 250 14.02 4.56 -15.30
CA SER A 250 14.77 3.30 -15.45
C SER A 250 15.25 2.74 -14.10
N LEU A 251 15.93 3.58 -13.31
CA LEU A 251 16.49 3.25 -12.00
C LEU A 251 15.78 3.95 -10.84
N HIS A 252 14.67 4.64 -11.08
CA HIS A 252 13.95 5.32 -10.01
C HIS A 252 13.43 4.30 -8.99
N PRO A 253 13.75 4.42 -7.69
CA PRO A 253 13.35 3.47 -6.69
C PRO A 253 11.81 3.34 -6.60
N GLY A 254 11.30 2.12 -6.75
CA GLY A 254 9.87 1.86 -6.77
C GLY A 254 9.19 2.01 -8.13
N ALA A 255 9.90 2.44 -9.18
CA ALA A 255 9.31 2.54 -10.52
C ALA A 255 8.79 1.21 -11.04
N GLY A 256 9.40 0.08 -10.65
CA GLY A 256 8.94 -1.27 -11.00
C GLY A 256 7.73 -1.77 -10.20
N ALA A 257 7.31 -1.06 -9.16
CA ALA A 257 6.17 -1.46 -8.35
C ALA A 257 4.90 -1.59 -9.21
N ALA A 258 4.07 -2.58 -8.87
CA ALA A 258 2.81 -2.85 -9.55
C ALA A 258 2.95 -3.00 -11.07
N GLY A 259 4.01 -3.71 -11.52
CA GLY A 259 4.23 -3.93 -12.95
C GLY A 259 4.59 -2.66 -13.72
N GLY A 260 5.33 -1.75 -13.10
CA GLY A 260 5.76 -0.48 -13.66
C GLY A 260 4.80 0.69 -13.42
N MET A 261 3.65 0.46 -12.76
CA MET A 261 2.70 1.55 -12.47
C MET A 261 3.33 2.64 -11.60
N GLY A 262 4.27 2.29 -10.67
CA GLY A 262 5.04 3.27 -9.91
C GLY A 262 5.77 4.26 -10.82
N GLY A 263 6.43 3.77 -11.89
CA GLY A 263 7.08 4.59 -12.91
C GLY A 263 6.10 5.45 -13.70
N GLY A 264 4.96 4.89 -14.10
CA GLY A 264 3.90 5.62 -14.81
C GLY A 264 3.32 6.77 -13.97
N LEU A 265 3.00 6.51 -12.71
CA LEU A 265 2.52 7.53 -11.76
C LEU A 265 3.57 8.63 -11.54
N HIS A 266 4.84 8.25 -11.32
CA HIS A 266 5.91 9.22 -11.15
C HIS A 266 6.11 10.08 -12.39
N ALA A 267 6.16 9.46 -13.60
CA ALA A 267 6.47 10.16 -14.85
C ALA A 267 5.36 11.13 -15.27
N PHE A 268 4.10 10.70 -15.26
CA PHE A 268 2.98 11.43 -15.88
C PHE A 268 2.10 12.20 -14.88
N LEU A 269 2.09 11.80 -13.61
CA LEU A 269 1.25 12.43 -12.57
C LEU A 269 2.07 13.06 -11.44
N ASP A 270 3.39 13.19 -11.60
CA ASP A 270 4.32 13.75 -10.60
C ASP A 270 4.19 13.07 -9.22
N ALA A 271 3.77 11.80 -9.19
CA ALA A 271 3.53 11.11 -7.95
C ALA A 271 4.82 10.93 -7.13
N GLN A 272 4.70 11.19 -5.82
CA GLN A 272 5.73 10.84 -4.85
C GLN A 272 5.54 9.37 -4.45
N LEU A 273 6.60 8.56 -4.61
CA LEU A 273 6.60 7.18 -4.13
C LEU A 273 7.15 7.17 -2.70
N LYS A 274 6.35 6.73 -1.75
CA LYS A 274 6.69 6.67 -0.32
C LYS A 274 6.37 5.31 0.26
N PRO A 275 7.10 4.83 1.29
CA PRO A 275 6.68 3.67 2.07
C PRO A 275 5.24 3.84 2.59
N GLY A 276 4.45 2.75 2.53
CA GLY A 276 3.04 2.79 2.93
C GLY A 276 2.86 3.25 4.37
N ILE A 277 3.70 2.77 5.27
CA ILE A 277 3.65 3.18 6.67
C ILE A 277 3.97 4.67 6.87
N GLU A 278 4.95 5.22 6.15
CA GLU A 278 5.31 6.64 6.25
C GLU A 278 4.11 7.52 5.84
N LEU A 279 3.51 7.18 4.70
CA LEU A 279 2.32 7.86 4.19
C LEU A 279 1.13 7.75 5.17
N LEU A 280 0.94 6.58 5.75
CA LEU A 280 -0.11 6.36 6.74
C LEU A 280 0.12 7.24 7.97
N LEU A 281 1.32 7.22 8.54
CA LEU A 281 1.66 8.00 9.74
C LEU A 281 1.55 9.52 9.49
N GLU A 282 1.92 10.00 8.30
CA GLU A 282 1.68 11.39 7.88
C GLU A 282 0.17 11.71 7.83
N THR A 283 -0.63 10.83 7.21
CA THR A 283 -2.08 11.04 7.07
C THR A 283 -2.80 10.99 8.43
N LEU A 284 -2.31 10.16 9.35
CA LEU A 284 -2.82 10.06 10.72
C LEU A 284 -2.40 11.24 11.61
N ASP A 285 -1.51 12.13 11.15
CA ASP A 285 -0.85 13.14 11.99
C ASP A 285 -0.21 12.50 13.25
N PHE A 286 0.44 11.35 13.00
CA PHE A 286 0.95 10.50 14.07
C PHE A 286 1.97 11.21 14.96
N ALA A 287 2.86 11.99 14.36
CA ALA A 287 3.88 12.74 15.09
C ALA A 287 3.28 13.68 16.16
N GLU A 288 2.18 14.37 15.86
CA GLU A 288 1.49 15.22 16.83
C GLU A 288 0.71 14.39 17.84
N LYS A 289 0.10 13.29 17.42
CA LYS A 289 -0.63 12.40 18.33
C LYS A 289 0.23 11.72 19.37
N ILE A 290 1.50 11.40 19.06
CA ILE A 290 2.44 10.81 20.02
C ILE A 290 3.15 11.84 20.91
N LYS A 291 3.04 13.12 20.61
CA LYS A 291 3.66 14.18 21.42
C LYS A 291 3.31 14.02 22.89
N ASP A 292 4.34 14.11 23.75
CA ASP A 292 4.25 13.91 25.18
C ASP A 292 3.72 12.51 25.62
N ALA A 293 3.83 11.49 24.77
CA ALA A 293 3.51 10.13 25.18
C ALA A 293 4.63 9.55 26.07
N ASP A 294 4.23 8.87 27.14
CA ASP A 294 5.16 8.18 28.05
C ASP A 294 5.60 6.82 27.48
N LEU A 295 4.76 6.21 26.63
CA LEU A 295 4.99 4.90 26.03
C LEU A 295 4.20 4.75 24.73
N ILE A 296 4.80 4.08 23.75
CA ILE A 296 4.10 3.57 22.57
C ILE A 296 4.12 2.05 22.61
N ILE A 297 2.96 1.44 22.36
CA ILE A 297 2.81 0.00 22.17
C ILE A 297 2.48 -0.23 20.72
N THR A 298 3.33 -0.98 20.02
CA THR A 298 3.12 -1.42 18.64
C THR A 298 3.14 -2.94 18.56
N GLY A 299 2.78 -3.51 17.43
CA GLY A 299 2.80 -4.96 17.25
C GLY A 299 2.42 -5.40 15.86
N GLU A 300 2.59 -6.71 15.61
CA GLU A 300 2.24 -7.40 14.37
C GLU A 300 2.09 -8.91 14.64
N GLY A 301 1.57 -9.67 13.66
CA GLY A 301 1.38 -11.12 13.83
C GLY A 301 2.69 -11.90 14.04
N LYS A 302 3.75 -11.55 13.30
CA LYS A 302 5.07 -12.18 13.40
C LYS A 302 6.16 -11.12 13.23
N SER A 303 7.08 -11.07 14.19
CA SER A 303 8.22 -10.15 14.18
C SER A 303 9.53 -10.89 13.92
N ASP A 304 10.26 -10.44 12.91
CA ASP A 304 11.55 -10.94 12.46
C ASP A 304 12.41 -9.80 11.87
N ARG A 305 13.47 -10.12 11.13
CA ARG A 305 14.31 -9.11 10.45
C ARG A 305 13.53 -8.24 9.45
N GLN A 306 12.47 -8.79 8.84
CA GLN A 306 11.65 -8.03 7.90
C GLN A 306 10.84 -6.93 8.57
N THR A 307 10.55 -7.06 9.88
CA THR A 307 9.94 -6.00 10.69
C THR A 307 10.67 -4.67 10.55
N LEU A 308 12.02 -4.71 10.41
CA LEU A 308 12.87 -3.53 10.27
C LEU A 308 12.96 -3.00 8.83
N MET A 309 12.35 -3.66 7.86
CA MET A 309 12.41 -3.32 6.43
C MET A 309 11.21 -2.46 5.97
N GLY A 310 10.74 -1.53 6.80
CA GLY A 310 9.67 -0.61 6.43
C GLY A 310 8.26 -1.04 6.81
N LYS A 311 8.11 -2.08 7.65
CA LYS A 311 6.80 -2.46 8.20
C LYS A 311 6.33 -1.48 9.29
N VAL A 312 5.06 -1.61 9.69
CA VAL A 312 4.42 -0.77 10.71
C VAL A 312 5.28 -0.56 11.95
N PRO A 313 5.80 -1.59 12.64
CA PRO A 313 6.54 -1.36 13.87
C PRO A 313 7.82 -0.53 13.66
N SER A 314 8.50 -0.68 12.51
CA SER A 314 9.71 0.09 12.22
C SER A 314 9.40 1.57 11.93
N GLY A 315 8.32 1.86 11.21
CA GLY A 315 7.88 3.23 10.96
C GLY A 315 7.51 3.95 12.25
N ILE A 316 6.76 3.28 13.13
CA ILE A 316 6.40 3.79 14.46
C ILE A 316 7.65 4.03 15.32
N LEU A 317 8.60 3.09 15.31
CA LEU A 317 9.87 3.24 16.04
C LEU A 317 10.67 4.46 15.56
N GLN A 318 10.70 4.73 14.25
CA GLN A 318 11.39 5.89 13.69
C GLN A 318 10.78 7.21 14.17
N GLU A 319 9.44 7.33 14.12
CA GLU A 319 8.74 8.52 14.60
C GLU A 319 8.92 8.73 16.13
N ALA A 320 8.78 7.64 16.90
CA ALA A 320 8.96 7.67 18.34
C ALA A 320 10.37 8.12 18.75
N ARG A 321 11.41 7.69 18.03
CA ARG A 321 12.80 8.09 18.26
C ARG A 321 13.04 9.58 18.11
N ARG A 322 12.39 10.24 17.16
CA ARG A 322 12.49 11.68 16.95
C ARG A 322 12.03 12.47 18.18
N GLN A 323 11.17 11.86 18.99
CA GLN A 323 10.60 12.45 20.20
C GLN A 323 11.09 11.76 21.48
N HIS A 324 12.06 10.84 21.40
CA HIS A 324 12.63 10.10 22.53
C HIS A 324 11.62 9.28 23.33
N ILE A 325 10.55 8.80 22.69
CA ILE A 325 9.50 8.02 23.32
C ILE A 325 9.86 6.52 23.26
N PRO A 326 9.80 5.79 24.40
CA PRO A 326 10.03 4.36 24.41
C PRO A 326 8.94 3.59 23.65
N VAL A 327 9.36 2.57 22.89
CA VAL A 327 8.44 1.72 22.10
C VAL A 327 8.56 0.27 22.55
N ILE A 328 7.44 -0.35 22.82
CA ILE A 328 7.31 -1.80 23.05
C ILE A 328 6.69 -2.44 21.84
N LEU A 329 7.24 -3.60 21.45
CA LEU A 329 6.77 -4.42 20.34
C LEU A 329 6.10 -5.69 20.87
N LEU A 330 4.85 -5.91 20.45
CA LEU A 330 4.09 -7.14 20.69
C LEU A 330 4.03 -7.97 19.40
N ALA A 331 4.17 -9.29 19.52
CA ALA A 331 3.98 -10.18 18.38
C ALA A 331 3.41 -11.54 18.76
N GLY A 332 2.69 -12.18 17.84
CA GLY A 332 2.27 -13.58 18.01
C GLY A 332 3.46 -14.53 18.05
N ALA A 333 4.44 -14.31 17.18
CA ALA A 333 5.69 -15.03 17.13
C ALA A 333 6.89 -14.07 16.97
N ILE A 334 8.02 -14.38 17.60
CA ILE A 334 9.24 -13.59 17.55
C ILE A 334 10.39 -14.51 17.18
N GLU A 335 11.12 -14.21 16.08
CA GLU A 335 12.28 -15.02 15.68
C GLU A 335 13.60 -14.49 16.28
N ASP A 336 13.78 -13.18 16.39
CA ASP A 336 15.03 -12.57 16.85
C ASP A 336 14.77 -11.28 17.65
N ALA A 337 14.48 -11.44 18.94
CA ALA A 337 14.29 -10.31 19.84
C ALA A 337 15.54 -9.44 19.98
N GLY A 338 16.75 -10.04 19.87
CA GLY A 338 18.01 -9.33 20.02
C GLY A 338 18.22 -8.27 18.94
N ILE A 339 17.94 -8.59 17.68
CA ILE A 339 18.01 -7.63 16.57
C ILE A 339 16.98 -6.50 16.74
N LEU A 340 15.77 -6.84 17.17
CA LEU A 340 14.71 -5.87 17.40
C LEU A 340 15.04 -4.90 18.55
N ASN A 341 15.59 -5.42 19.66
CA ASN A 341 16.08 -4.57 20.75
C ASN A 341 17.27 -3.69 20.32
N ALA A 342 18.25 -4.25 19.56
CA ALA A 342 19.36 -3.47 19.01
C ALA A 342 18.87 -2.38 18.05
N ALA A 343 17.77 -2.64 17.32
CA ALA A 343 17.08 -1.64 16.51
C ALA A 343 16.39 -0.55 17.35
N GLY A 344 16.20 -0.71 18.66
CA GLY A 344 15.77 0.30 19.63
C GLY A 344 14.39 0.11 20.24
N PHE A 345 13.73 -1.01 20.00
CA PHE A 345 12.57 -1.38 20.81
C PHE A 345 12.99 -1.59 22.25
N ARG A 346 12.29 -0.92 23.18
CA ARG A 346 12.59 -0.98 24.63
C ARG A 346 12.31 -2.37 25.21
N GLY A 347 11.36 -3.09 24.63
CA GLY A 347 11.01 -4.45 24.95
C GLY A 347 10.29 -5.12 23.78
N VAL A 348 10.47 -6.42 23.63
CA VAL A 348 9.86 -7.24 22.58
C VAL A 348 9.19 -8.42 23.26
N PHE A 349 7.87 -8.55 23.15
CA PHE A 349 7.09 -9.52 23.90
C PHE A 349 6.21 -10.35 22.99
N SER A 350 6.28 -11.70 23.17
CA SER A 350 5.30 -12.58 22.58
C SER A 350 3.99 -12.51 23.36
N ILE A 351 2.87 -12.43 22.65
CA ILE A 351 1.54 -12.56 23.23
C ILE A 351 1.15 -14.04 23.46
N THR A 352 1.94 -15.00 22.94
CA THR A 352 1.69 -16.43 23.10
C THR A 352 2.24 -16.90 24.44
N PRO A 353 1.40 -17.27 25.42
CA PRO A 353 1.84 -17.48 26.81
C PRO A 353 2.54 -18.83 27.01
N SER A 354 2.33 -19.82 26.15
CA SER A 354 2.84 -21.19 26.25
C SER A 354 2.80 -21.86 24.88
N PRO A 355 3.39 -23.05 24.71
CA PRO A 355 3.22 -23.82 23.49
C PRO A 355 1.74 -24.13 23.24
N VAL A 356 1.22 -23.60 22.14
CA VAL A 356 -0.14 -23.82 21.64
C VAL A 356 -0.10 -24.10 20.15
N SER A 357 -1.11 -24.74 19.59
CA SER A 357 -1.21 -24.90 18.14
C SER A 357 -1.42 -23.53 17.46
N LEU A 358 -0.99 -23.43 16.20
CA LEU A 358 -1.23 -22.22 15.40
C LEU A 358 -2.74 -21.91 15.29
N GLU A 359 -3.58 -22.93 15.12
CA GLU A 359 -5.03 -22.82 15.08
C GLU A 359 -5.59 -22.17 16.34
N GLN A 360 -5.12 -22.58 17.51
CA GLN A 360 -5.53 -21.99 18.79
C GLN A 360 -4.99 -20.56 18.94
N ALA A 361 -3.73 -20.32 18.58
CA ALA A 361 -3.13 -18.98 18.65
C ALA A 361 -3.83 -17.96 17.77
N MET A 362 -4.42 -18.40 16.66
CA MET A 362 -5.17 -17.56 15.71
C MET A 362 -6.67 -17.42 16.01
N GLN A 363 -7.15 -17.95 17.13
CA GLN A 363 -8.52 -17.68 17.57
C GLN A 363 -8.62 -16.24 18.11
N PRO A 364 -9.55 -15.41 17.61
CA PRO A 364 -9.62 -14.00 17.97
C PRO A 364 -9.72 -13.74 19.48
N GLU A 365 -10.58 -14.44 20.17
CA GLU A 365 -10.80 -14.27 21.62
C GLU A 365 -9.55 -14.65 22.42
N PHE A 366 -8.84 -15.71 21.98
CA PHE A 366 -7.59 -16.14 22.61
C PHE A 366 -6.49 -15.09 22.41
N ALA A 367 -6.34 -14.57 21.21
CA ALA A 367 -5.35 -13.55 20.89
C ALA A 367 -5.63 -12.22 21.63
N GLN A 368 -6.89 -11.75 21.67
CA GLN A 368 -7.32 -10.55 22.40
C GLN A 368 -6.97 -10.64 23.89
N GLU A 369 -7.35 -11.76 24.54
CA GLU A 369 -7.08 -11.95 25.97
C GLU A 369 -5.58 -12.01 26.26
N ASN A 370 -4.79 -12.61 25.38
CA ASN A 370 -3.34 -12.65 25.53
C ASN A 370 -2.68 -11.29 25.33
N ILE A 371 -3.13 -10.48 24.37
CA ILE A 371 -2.70 -9.09 24.20
C ILE A 371 -3.01 -8.31 25.49
N ARG A 372 -4.24 -8.38 25.98
CA ARG A 372 -4.68 -7.71 27.21
C ARG A 372 -3.79 -8.07 28.40
N ARG A 373 -3.57 -9.37 28.66
CA ARG A 373 -2.75 -9.86 29.77
C ARG A 373 -1.28 -9.44 29.65
N THR A 374 -0.71 -9.56 28.46
CA THR A 374 0.69 -9.17 28.22
C THR A 374 0.90 -7.69 28.48
N VAL A 375 0.00 -6.85 27.96
CA VAL A 375 0.05 -5.39 28.14
C VAL A 375 -0.17 -5.02 29.61
N GLU A 376 -1.09 -5.67 30.31
CA GLU A 376 -1.28 -5.45 31.76
C GLU A 376 0.02 -5.70 32.53
N GLN A 377 0.74 -6.80 32.30
CA GLN A 377 2.00 -7.09 32.97
C GLN A 377 3.10 -6.08 32.63
N ILE A 378 3.17 -5.66 31.36
CA ILE A 378 4.11 -4.63 30.92
C ILE A 378 3.85 -3.31 31.67
N CYS A 379 2.59 -2.86 31.73
CA CYS A 379 2.22 -1.62 32.39
C CYS A 379 2.48 -1.66 33.90
N ARG A 380 2.33 -2.81 34.58
CA ARG A 380 2.70 -2.99 35.99
C ARG A 380 4.21 -2.80 36.28
N ILE A 381 5.06 -2.94 35.27
CA ILE A 381 6.51 -2.68 35.41
C ILE A 381 6.85 -1.22 35.10
N PHE A 382 6.09 -0.60 34.19
CA PHE A 382 6.33 0.79 33.74
C PHE A 382 5.75 1.84 34.65
N PHE A 383 4.67 1.54 35.37
CA PHE A 383 3.87 2.46 36.17
C PHE A 383 3.55 1.89 37.55
#